data_2c91f079c1825c3837655b6945e5d84d
#
_entry.id   2c91f079c1825c3837655b6945e5d84d
#
_cell.length_a   1.000
_cell.length_b   1.000
_cell.length_c   1.000
_cell.angle_alpha   90.00
_cell.angle_beta   90.00
_cell.angle_gamma   90.00
#
_symmetry.space_group_name_H-M   'P 1'
#
loop_
_entity.id
_entity.type
_entity.pdbx_description
1 polymer ?
#
loop_
_entity_poly.entity_id
_entity_poly.type
_entity_poly.pdbx_seq_one_letter_code
_entity_poly.pdbx_strand_id
1 'polypeptide(L)'
;MYKPLTATPFKQNNAYSEVTPTSHLQPYIRCFWGTERPYIQGEVNEEPELVIPDTCVDIIYNIDYTDNTVTGGFCGVNDSSFWAGSGRKVGHLVATFAIRFYAWSAYVFAEDSLKDTVNGYFEVGERFEWLDILVRVNLLEMKTLEEKISFVEQLFLDRLLKIRENIIVNTAVNTVLANKGTMDISDLAKETFVSSRQLERLFHEYAGITPKKLSNLVRYQFLWRDILLQSDFTVLDAVHKYKYTDQSHLLREFKRYHSMDVHRAREFAFSDVGNIQELPIRL
;
A
#
# COMPACT_ATOMS: atom_id res chain seq x y z
N MET A 1 -13.19 1.34 -8.54
CA MET A 1 -11.76 0.94 -8.53
C MET A 1 -11.43 0.33 -7.17
N TYR A 2 -10.61 -0.74 -7.10
CA TYR A 2 -10.15 -1.33 -5.85
C TYR A 2 -9.28 -0.33 -5.08
N LYS A 3 -9.58 -0.14 -3.78
CA LYS A 3 -8.80 0.71 -2.88
C LYS A 3 -8.54 -0.08 -1.60
N PRO A 4 -7.28 -0.42 -1.28
CA PRO A 4 -6.95 -1.07 -0.01
C PRO A 4 -7.17 -0.11 1.17
N LEU A 5 -7.45 -0.69 2.33
CA LEU A 5 -7.74 0.03 3.57
C LEU A 5 -6.55 -0.08 4.52
N THR A 6 -6.32 0.97 5.29
CA THR A 6 -5.41 0.99 6.45
C THR A 6 -6.06 0.37 7.68
N ALA A 7 -5.30 0.14 8.76
CA ALA A 7 -5.82 -0.35 10.03
C ALA A 7 -6.81 0.66 10.66
N THR A 8 -6.55 1.94 10.48
CA THR A 8 -7.38 3.05 10.98
C THR A 8 -7.83 3.95 9.82
N PRO A 9 -8.70 3.46 8.90
CA PRO A 9 -9.00 4.14 7.65
C PRO A 9 -9.75 5.48 7.81
N PHE A 10 -10.28 5.74 8.99
CA PHE A 10 -11.05 6.96 9.29
C PHE A 10 -10.28 7.96 10.17
N LYS A 11 -9.05 7.61 10.58
CA LYS A 11 -8.21 8.50 11.37
C LYS A 11 -7.78 9.70 10.52
N GLN A 12 -8.05 10.91 11.02
CA GLN A 12 -7.50 12.14 10.46
C GLN A 12 -6.24 12.49 11.25
N ASN A 13 -5.14 12.67 10.53
CA ASN A 13 -3.87 13.10 11.13
C ASN A 13 -3.35 14.33 10.37
N ASN A 14 -3.14 15.42 11.06
CA ASN A 14 -2.63 16.68 10.47
C ASN A 14 -1.19 16.54 9.93
N ALA A 15 -0.46 15.51 10.34
CA ALA A 15 0.88 15.21 9.85
C ALA A 15 0.89 14.28 8.63
N TYR A 16 -0.28 13.76 8.21
CA TYR A 16 -0.41 12.79 7.11
C TYR A 16 -1.59 13.16 6.21
N SER A 17 -1.30 13.37 4.95
CA SER A 17 -2.30 13.61 3.90
C SER A 17 -2.11 12.66 2.75
N GLU A 18 -3.21 12.10 2.21
CA GLU A 18 -3.23 11.33 0.97
C GLU A 18 -3.80 12.16 -0.17
N VAL A 19 -3.10 12.17 -1.31
CA VAL A 19 -3.54 12.85 -2.52
C VAL A 19 -3.66 11.84 -3.66
N THR A 20 -4.82 11.83 -4.31
CA THR A 20 -5.07 10.97 -5.48
C THR A 20 -4.28 11.50 -6.67
N PRO A 21 -3.54 10.66 -7.41
CA PRO A 21 -2.80 11.09 -8.58
C PRO A 21 -3.72 11.50 -9.74
N THR A 22 -3.16 12.17 -10.74
CA THR A 22 -3.84 12.46 -12.02
C THR A 22 -4.36 11.17 -12.66
N SER A 23 -5.42 11.29 -13.47
CA SER A 23 -6.14 10.13 -14.02
C SER A 23 -5.26 9.14 -14.77
N HIS A 24 -4.23 9.61 -15.46
CA HIS A 24 -3.28 8.77 -16.20
C HIS A 24 -2.39 7.91 -15.30
N LEU A 25 -2.12 8.36 -14.07
CA LEU A 25 -1.29 7.63 -13.11
C LEU A 25 -2.10 6.74 -12.15
N GLN A 26 -3.41 6.96 -12.03
CA GLN A 26 -4.29 6.16 -11.15
C GLN A 26 -4.28 4.65 -11.38
N PRO A 27 -4.03 4.10 -12.58
CA PRO A 27 -3.87 2.66 -12.76
C PRO A 27 -2.63 2.08 -12.06
N TYR A 28 -1.63 2.91 -11.80
CA TYR A 28 -0.31 2.52 -11.29
C TYR A 28 -0.09 2.97 -9.85
N ILE A 29 -0.38 4.23 -9.56
CA ILE A 29 -0.14 4.87 -8.28
C ILE A 29 -1.47 4.96 -7.53
N ARG A 30 -1.51 4.35 -6.32
CA ARG A 30 -2.68 4.39 -5.44
C ARG A 30 -2.91 5.80 -4.88
N CYS A 31 -1.85 6.41 -4.37
CA CYS A 31 -1.83 7.79 -3.89
C CYS A 31 -0.38 8.28 -3.72
N PHE A 32 -0.23 9.59 -3.63
CA PHE A 32 0.89 10.22 -2.95
C PHE A 32 0.50 10.47 -1.50
N TRP A 33 1.42 10.36 -0.57
CA TRP A 33 1.15 10.68 0.82
C TRP A 33 2.36 11.33 1.50
N GLY A 34 2.11 12.03 2.59
CA GLY A 34 3.16 12.68 3.35
C GLY A 34 2.66 13.83 4.21
N THR A 35 3.61 14.59 4.73
CA THR A 35 3.33 15.77 5.53
C THR A 35 3.04 16.98 4.63
N GLU A 36 1.97 17.70 4.90
CA GLU A 36 1.61 18.90 4.09
C GLU A 36 2.69 19.97 4.10
N ARG A 37 3.32 20.16 5.26
CA ARG A 37 4.44 21.09 5.47
C ARG A 37 5.45 20.48 6.44
N PRO A 38 6.71 20.94 6.43
CA PRO A 38 7.69 20.55 7.44
C PRO A 38 7.21 20.91 8.85
N TYR A 39 7.54 20.06 9.82
CA TYR A 39 7.23 20.24 11.24
C TYR A 39 8.43 19.91 12.11
N ILE A 40 8.43 20.41 13.35
CA ILE A 40 9.49 20.12 14.34
C ILE A 40 9.20 18.76 14.96
N GLN A 41 10.13 17.82 14.81
CA GLN A 41 10.04 16.49 15.37
C GLN A 41 10.01 16.51 16.89
N GLY A 42 9.03 15.82 17.49
CA GLY A 42 8.84 15.76 18.95
C GLY A 42 7.90 16.82 19.53
N GLU A 43 7.45 17.81 18.74
CA GLU A 43 6.37 18.72 19.12
C GLU A 43 4.98 18.09 18.99
N VAL A 44 4.85 17.07 18.14
CA VAL A 44 3.63 16.29 17.95
C VAL A 44 3.82 14.94 18.65
N ASN A 45 2.83 14.51 19.43
CA ASN A 45 2.85 13.19 20.07
C ASN A 45 2.72 12.12 18.97
N GLU A 46 3.83 11.54 18.58
CA GLU A 46 3.89 10.51 17.53
C GLU A 46 3.75 9.13 18.17
N GLU A 47 2.51 8.68 18.33
CA GLU A 47 2.28 7.29 18.70
C GLU A 47 2.61 6.38 17.50
N PRO A 48 3.20 5.20 17.74
CA PRO A 48 3.41 4.22 16.69
C PRO A 48 2.09 3.87 15.99
N GLU A 49 2.12 3.81 14.65
CA GLU A 49 0.94 3.47 13.86
C GLU A 49 0.97 1.99 13.47
N LEU A 50 -0.18 1.31 13.60
CA LEU A 50 -0.32 -0.05 13.10
C LEU A 50 -0.45 -0.03 11.57
N VAL A 51 0.53 -0.64 10.89
CA VAL A 51 0.49 -0.87 9.45
C VAL A 51 0.01 -2.30 9.20
N ILE A 52 -1.05 -2.45 8.43
CA ILE A 52 -1.56 -3.75 8.01
C ILE A 52 -1.22 -4.00 6.53
N PRO A 53 -1.16 -5.28 6.09
CA PRO A 53 -0.96 -5.61 4.69
C PRO A 53 -2.08 -5.04 3.80
N ASP A 54 -1.73 -4.25 2.80
CA ASP A 54 -2.69 -3.50 1.99
C ASP A 54 -2.58 -3.72 0.48
N THR A 55 -1.73 -4.62 0.02
CA THR A 55 -1.46 -4.88 -1.40
C THR A 55 -0.71 -3.75 -2.13
N CYS A 56 -0.09 -2.85 -1.39
CA CYS A 56 0.72 -1.77 -1.96
C CYS A 56 2.22 -1.96 -1.66
N VAL A 57 3.01 -1.19 -2.38
CA VAL A 57 4.42 -0.95 -2.12
C VAL A 57 4.65 0.56 -2.10
N ASP A 58 5.58 1.02 -1.27
CA ASP A 58 5.83 2.44 -1.08
C ASP A 58 7.29 2.79 -1.41
N ILE A 59 7.49 3.92 -2.08
CA ILE A 59 8.75 4.66 -2.06
C ILE A 59 8.57 5.81 -1.09
N ILE A 60 9.40 5.85 -0.04
CA ILE A 60 9.25 6.81 1.06
C ILE A 60 10.53 7.63 1.17
N TYR A 61 10.43 8.94 1.06
CA TYR A 61 11.50 9.88 1.31
C TYR A 61 11.31 10.58 2.66
N ASN A 62 12.32 10.52 3.50
CA ASN A 62 12.42 11.29 4.73
C ASN A 62 13.36 12.47 4.49
N ILE A 63 12.86 13.67 4.72
CA ILE A 63 13.54 14.94 4.45
C ILE A 63 13.84 15.59 5.79
N ASP A 64 15.10 15.84 6.05
CA ASP A 64 15.56 16.60 7.22
C ASP A 64 16.15 17.93 6.75
N TYR A 65 15.39 18.99 6.96
CA TYR A 65 15.77 20.34 6.55
C TYR A 65 16.80 20.99 7.51
N THR A 66 16.96 20.44 8.72
CA THR A 66 17.96 20.91 9.69
C THR A 66 19.35 20.43 9.28
N ASP A 67 19.46 19.13 8.95
CA ASP A 67 20.72 18.51 8.51
C ASP A 67 20.93 18.62 6.98
N ASN A 68 19.95 19.14 6.23
CA ASN A 68 19.92 19.17 4.76
C ASN A 68 20.13 17.79 4.14
N THR A 69 19.45 16.77 4.67
CA THR A 69 19.56 15.38 4.17
C THR A 69 18.22 14.84 3.69
N VAL A 70 18.30 13.98 2.66
CA VAL A 70 17.16 13.22 2.16
C VAL A 70 17.56 11.75 2.15
N THR A 71 16.79 10.92 2.85
CA THR A 71 16.93 9.47 2.79
C THR A 71 15.71 8.88 2.10
N GLY A 72 15.91 7.90 1.23
CA GLY A 72 14.83 7.26 0.49
C GLY A 72 14.85 5.75 0.66
N GLY A 73 13.68 5.14 0.83
CA GLY A 73 13.54 3.69 0.91
C GLY A 73 12.37 3.18 0.10
N PHE A 74 12.55 2.00 -0.49
CA PHE A 74 11.51 1.22 -1.14
C PHE A 74 11.04 0.11 -0.20
N CYS A 75 9.77 0.15 0.17
CA CYS A 75 9.10 -0.86 0.98
C CYS A 75 8.36 -1.84 0.06
N GLY A 76 8.76 -3.10 0.06
CA GLY A 76 8.05 -4.18 -0.64
C GLY A 76 6.71 -4.50 0.01
N VAL A 77 5.97 -5.43 -0.60
CA VAL A 77 4.68 -5.89 -0.04
C VAL A 77 4.88 -6.50 1.34
N ASN A 78 4.11 -6.04 2.32
CA ASN A 78 4.07 -6.68 3.62
C ASN A 78 3.00 -7.80 3.65
N ASP A 79 3.32 -8.93 4.26
CA ASP A 79 2.40 -10.06 4.45
C ASP A 79 2.06 -10.32 5.94
N SER A 80 2.44 -9.38 6.80
CA SER A 80 2.09 -9.30 8.21
C SER A 80 2.04 -7.84 8.66
N SER A 81 1.29 -7.56 9.71
CA SER A 81 1.25 -6.22 10.31
C SER A 81 2.48 -5.94 11.15
N PHE A 82 2.80 -4.66 11.28
CA PHE A 82 3.86 -4.16 12.15
C PHE A 82 3.51 -2.77 12.68
N TRP A 83 4.21 -2.34 13.72
CA TRP A 83 4.08 -0.99 14.25
C TRP A 83 5.18 -0.10 13.65
N ALA A 84 4.75 0.94 12.92
CA ALA A 84 5.66 1.96 12.41
C ALA A 84 5.83 3.06 13.45
N GLY A 85 7.07 3.47 13.68
CA GLY A 85 7.42 4.59 14.54
C GLY A 85 8.49 5.46 13.87
N SER A 86 8.55 6.75 14.23
CA SER A 86 9.57 7.63 13.69
C SER A 86 10.88 7.44 14.45
N GLY A 87 11.92 7.01 13.74
CA GLY A 87 13.31 6.99 14.26
C GLY A 87 14.04 8.34 14.15
N ARG A 88 13.31 9.46 14.03
CA ARG A 88 13.86 10.78 13.71
C ARG A 88 14.41 11.51 14.93
N LYS A 89 15.30 12.46 14.68
CA LYS A 89 15.93 13.25 15.74
C LYS A 89 14.99 14.34 16.25
N VAL A 90 14.71 14.34 17.55
CA VAL A 90 13.88 15.38 18.20
C VAL A 90 14.49 16.77 17.99
N GLY A 91 13.63 17.74 17.70
CA GLY A 91 14.01 19.14 17.46
C GLY A 91 14.40 19.47 16.01
N HIS A 92 14.47 18.47 15.11
CA HIS A 92 14.76 18.70 13.70
C HIS A 92 13.49 19.10 12.94
N LEU A 93 13.64 19.98 11.94
CA LEU A 93 12.61 20.34 11.00
C LEU A 93 12.59 19.28 9.90
N VAL A 94 11.51 18.49 9.84
CA VAL A 94 11.42 17.31 8.98
C VAL A 94 10.13 17.26 8.16
N ALA A 95 10.15 16.47 7.10
CA ALA A 95 8.95 16.11 6.34
C ALA A 95 9.07 14.67 5.81
N THR A 96 7.92 14.07 5.47
CA THR A 96 7.85 12.82 4.69
C THR A 96 7.16 13.10 3.37
N PHE A 97 7.63 12.45 2.33
CA PHE A 97 6.96 12.35 1.05
C PHE A 97 7.03 10.92 0.55
N ALA A 98 5.91 10.38 0.07
CA ALA A 98 5.87 9.02 -0.40
C ALA A 98 4.98 8.83 -1.63
N ILE A 99 5.32 7.81 -2.39
CA ILE A 99 4.62 7.35 -3.59
C ILE A 99 4.15 5.94 -3.32
N ARG A 100 2.84 5.71 -3.25
CA ARG A 100 2.24 4.41 -3.02
C ARG A 100 1.74 3.81 -4.31
N PHE A 101 2.35 2.74 -4.76
CA PHE A 101 1.93 1.96 -5.92
C PHE A 101 1.05 0.79 -5.51
N TYR A 102 0.20 0.33 -6.42
CA TYR A 102 -0.29 -1.04 -6.29
C TYR A 102 0.89 -2.01 -6.49
N ALA A 103 0.95 -3.09 -5.71
CA ALA A 103 2.07 -4.05 -5.75
C ALA A 103 2.35 -4.59 -7.17
N TRP A 104 1.29 -4.72 -7.96
CA TRP A 104 1.36 -5.22 -9.34
C TRP A 104 1.68 -4.17 -10.41
N SER A 105 1.89 -2.92 -10.03
CA SER A 105 2.13 -1.83 -10.97
C SER A 105 3.48 -1.13 -10.81
N ALA A 106 4.12 -1.25 -9.66
CA ALA A 106 5.40 -0.58 -9.40
C ALA A 106 6.51 -0.98 -10.39
N TYR A 107 6.51 -2.26 -10.82
CA TYR A 107 7.48 -2.76 -11.81
C TYR A 107 7.47 -2.00 -13.14
N VAL A 108 6.35 -1.36 -13.48
CA VAL A 108 6.19 -0.59 -14.71
C VAL A 108 7.21 0.57 -14.78
N PHE A 109 7.60 1.06 -13.62
CA PHE A 109 8.55 2.16 -13.45
C PHE A 109 9.92 1.70 -12.92
N ALA A 110 10.01 0.49 -12.41
CA ALA A 110 11.26 -0.07 -11.91
C ALA A 110 12.23 -0.39 -13.05
N GLU A 111 13.52 -0.31 -12.76
CA GLU A 111 14.60 -0.68 -13.70
C GLU A 111 15.05 -2.12 -13.50
N ASP A 112 14.72 -2.70 -12.36
CA ASP A 112 15.02 -4.08 -12.02
C ASP A 112 13.80 -4.82 -11.47
N SER A 113 13.91 -6.15 -11.34
CA SER A 113 12.88 -7.03 -10.80
C SER A 113 12.53 -6.68 -9.36
N LEU A 114 11.24 -6.81 -9.01
CA LEU A 114 10.76 -6.69 -7.62
C LEU A 114 10.86 -7.99 -6.83
N LYS A 115 11.53 -9.00 -7.38
CA LYS A 115 11.75 -10.28 -6.71
C LYS A 115 12.47 -10.09 -5.36
N ASP A 116 12.09 -10.91 -4.38
CA ASP A 116 12.68 -10.97 -3.03
C ASP A 116 12.51 -9.66 -2.21
N THR A 117 11.48 -8.84 -2.52
CA THR A 117 11.21 -7.59 -1.81
C THR A 117 10.14 -7.71 -0.71
N VAL A 118 9.52 -8.87 -0.52
CA VAL A 118 8.48 -9.11 0.51
C VAL A 118 9.02 -8.81 1.91
N ASN A 119 8.28 -8.00 2.68
CA ASN A 119 8.65 -7.58 4.04
C ASN A 119 10.04 -6.90 4.11
N GLY A 120 10.55 -6.45 2.98
CA GLY A 120 11.86 -5.84 2.88
C GLY A 120 11.80 -4.31 2.77
N TYR A 121 12.89 -3.69 3.18
CA TYR A 121 13.16 -2.26 3.00
C TYR A 121 14.52 -2.10 2.31
N PHE A 122 14.56 -1.40 1.20
CA PHE A 122 15.70 -1.28 0.31
C PHE A 122 15.98 0.19 0.01
N GLU A 123 17.20 0.53 -0.42
CA GLU A 123 17.46 1.85 -0.98
C GLU A 123 16.65 2.03 -2.29
N VAL A 124 16.09 3.22 -2.50
CA VAL A 124 15.28 3.49 -3.71
C VAL A 124 16.06 3.23 -4.98
N GLY A 125 17.33 3.64 -5.01
CA GLY A 125 18.21 3.48 -6.16
C GLY A 125 18.47 2.03 -6.60
N GLU A 126 18.23 1.04 -5.74
CA GLU A 126 18.38 -0.37 -6.12
C GLU A 126 17.35 -0.84 -7.17
N ARG A 127 16.21 -0.18 -7.27
CA ARG A 127 15.10 -0.56 -8.17
C ARG A 127 14.58 0.59 -9.02
N PHE A 128 14.79 1.85 -8.56
CA PHE A 128 14.25 3.07 -9.15
C PHE A 128 15.34 4.15 -9.23
N GLU A 129 16.52 3.82 -9.78
CA GLU A 129 17.67 4.70 -9.83
C GLU A 129 17.35 6.04 -10.51
N TRP A 130 16.66 5.98 -11.66
CA TRP A 130 16.26 7.17 -12.41
C TRP A 130 15.43 8.15 -11.57
N LEU A 131 14.54 7.61 -10.72
CA LEU A 131 13.68 8.40 -9.87
C LEU A 131 14.47 8.97 -8.69
N ASP A 132 15.25 8.13 -8.01
CA ASP A 132 16.00 8.51 -6.82
C ASP A 132 16.98 9.65 -7.09
N ILE A 133 17.69 9.60 -8.21
CA ILE A 133 18.61 10.67 -8.65
C ILE A 133 17.86 12.00 -8.80
N LEU A 134 16.72 11.99 -9.48
CA LEU A 134 15.97 13.21 -9.78
C LEU A 134 15.25 13.77 -8.55
N VAL A 135 14.64 12.89 -7.75
CA VAL A 135 13.81 13.28 -6.60
C VAL A 135 14.66 13.74 -5.43
N ARG A 136 15.71 12.99 -5.09
CA ARG A 136 16.56 13.27 -3.92
C ARG A 136 17.21 14.66 -3.97
N VAL A 137 17.63 15.10 -5.14
CA VAL A 137 18.27 16.42 -5.33
C VAL A 137 17.28 17.57 -5.18
N ASN A 138 16.02 17.37 -5.57
CA ASN A 138 15.04 18.46 -5.64
C ASN A 138 14.16 18.59 -4.38
N LEU A 139 14.04 17.54 -3.55
CA LEU A 139 13.09 17.54 -2.42
C LEU A 139 13.39 18.57 -1.34
N LEU A 140 14.65 18.97 -1.14
CA LEU A 140 15.03 19.98 -0.13
C LEU A 140 14.54 21.39 -0.49
N GLU A 141 14.37 21.68 -1.78
CA GLU A 141 13.89 22.96 -2.26
C GLU A 141 12.36 23.09 -2.11
N MET A 142 11.63 21.97 -2.06
CA MET A 142 10.19 21.91 -2.00
C MET A 142 9.69 21.85 -0.55
N LYS A 143 8.83 22.78 -0.15
CA LYS A 143 8.35 22.88 1.24
C LYS A 143 6.95 22.33 1.43
N THR A 144 6.13 22.21 0.38
CA THR A 144 4.78 21.69 0.48
C THR A 144 4.64 20.31 -0.15
N LEU A 145 3.65 19.55 0.28
CA LEU A 145 3.32 18.25 -0.33
C LEU A 145 2.89 18.45 -1.79
N GLU A 146 2.14 19.50 -2.10
CA GLU A 146 1.67 19.80 -3.45
C GLU A 146 2.82 20.04 -4.45
N GLU A 147 3.86 20.81 -4.03
CA GLU A 147 5.06 21.02 -4.86
C GLU A 147 5.76 19.70 -5.18
N LYS A 148 5.93 18.82 -4.19
CA LYS A 148 6.57 17.50 -4.36
C LYS A 148 5.75 16.61 -5.29
N ILE A 149 4.42 16.57 -5.11
CA ILE A 149 3.52 15.81 -5.97
C ILE A 149 3.59 16.30 -7.40
N SER A 150 3.43 17.61 -7.64
CA SER A 150 3.45 18.18 -8.98
C SER A 150 4.74 17.87 -9.73
N PHE A 151 5.88 17.96 -9.05
CA PHE A 151 7.19 17.60 -9.61
C PHE A 151 7.26 16.12 -9.98
N VAL A 152 6.90 15.25 -9.04
CA VAL A 152 7.02 13.79 -9.22
C VAL A 152 5.99 13.26 -10.23
N GLU A 153 4.77 13.79 -10.25
CA GLU A 153 3.76 13.43 -11.26
C GLU A 153 4.29 13.68 -12.67
N GLN A 154 4.93 14.82 -12.90
CA GLN A 154 5.48 15.11 -14.23
C GLN A 154 6.55 14.08 -14.63
N LEU A 155 7.43 13.69 -13.72
CA LEU A 155 8.44 12.65 -13.97
C LEU A 155 7.79 11.31 -14.36
N PHE A 156 6.71 10.91 -13.66
CA PHE A 156 5.99 9.68 -13.99
C PHE A 156 5.23 9.77 -15.31
N LEU A 157 4.61 10.91 -15.62
CA LEU A 157 3.92 11.13 -16.89
C LEU A 157 4.89 11.03 -18.08
N ASP A 158 6.07 11.62 -17.97
CA ASP A 158 7.11 11.52 -18.99
C ASP A 158 7.62 10.07 -19.13
N ARG A 159 7.69 9.34 -18.03
CA ARG A 159 8.11 7.93 -18.03
C ARG A 159 7.06 7.00 -18.63
N LEU A 160 5.75 7.30 -18.47
CA LEU A 160 4.65 6.50 -19.04
C LEU A 160 4.75 6.28 -20.54
N LEU A 161 5.36 7.19 -21.28
CA LEU A 161 5.57 7.04 -22.72
C LEU A 161 6.51 5.89 -23.10
N LYS A 162 7.23 5.33 -22.13
CA LYS A 162 8.29 4.31 -22.32
C LYS A 162 8.00 2.99 -21.62
N ILE A 163 6.87 2.87 -20.94
CA ILE A 163 6.57 1.68 -20.12
C ILE A 163 6.22 0.47 -21.00
N ARG A 164 6.45 -0.71 -20.42
CA ARG A 164 5.99 -2.00 -20.98
C ARG A 164 5.20 -2.73 -19.91
N GLU A 165 3.91 -2.87 -20.16
CA GLU A 165 3.05 -3.65 -19.29
C GLU A 165 3.12 -5.14 -19.62
N ASN A 166 2.93 -5.98 -18.58
CA ASN A 166 2.80 -7.41 -18.77
C ASN A 166 1.31 -7.79 -18.79
N ILE A 167 0.77 -8.11 -19.95
CA ILE A 167 -0.66 -8.42 -20.11
C ILE A 167 -1.10 -9.62 -19.26
N ILE A 168 -0.24 -10.61 -19.04
CA ILE A 168 -0.56 -11.80 -18.24
C ILE A 168 -0.73 -11.40 -16.77
N VAL A 169 0.19 -10.59 -16.25
CA VAL A 169 0.11 -10.08 -14.86
C VAL A 169 -1.13 -9.21 -14.70
N ASN A 170 -1.38 -8.28 -15.63
CA ASN A 170 -2.55 -7.40 -15.57
C ASN A 170 -3.87 -8.19 -15.62
N THR A 171 -3.97 -9.18 -16.52
CA THR A 171 -5.16 -10.06 -16.61
C THR A 171 -5.35 -10.85 -15.31
N ALA A 172 -4.28 -11.46 -14.78
CA ALA A 172 -4.35 -12.22 -13.53
C ALA A 172 -4.77 -11.36 -12.35
N VAL A 173 -4.21 -10.17 -12.22
CA VAL A 173 -4.58 -9.22 -11.15
C VAL A 173 -6.04 -8.81 -11.25
N ASN A 174 -6.51 -8.44 -12.44
CA ASN A 174 -7.92 -8.08 -12.65
C ASN A 174 -8.86 -9.24 -12.29
N THR A 175 -8.50 -10.47 -12.63
CA THR A 175 -9.25 -11.67 -12.28
C THR A 175 -9.25 -11.90 -10.75
N VAL A 176 -8.11 -11.74 -10.08
CA VAL A 176 -8.02 -11.84 -8.60
C VAL A 176 -8.91 -10.80 -7.93
N LEU A 177 -8.87 -9.54 -8.39
CA LEU A 177 -9.69 -8.45 -7.84
C LEU A 177 -11.19 -8.69 -8.08
N ALA A 178 -11.58 -9.09 -9.28
CA ALA A 178 -12.99 -9.38 -9.62
C ALA A 178 -13.56 -10.53 -8.76
N ASN A 179 -12.75 -11.54 -8.47
CA ASN A 179 -13.10 -12.68 -7.63
C ASN A 179 -12.79 -12.47 -6.12
N LYS A 180 -12.42 -11.25 -5.71
CA LYS A 180 -12.12 -10.91 -4.30
C LYS A 180 -11.07 -11.84 -3.66
N GLY A 181 -10.12 -12.33 -4.45
CA GLY A 181 -9.07 -13.24 -3.98
C GLY A 181 -9.52 -14.66 -3.66
N THR A 182 -10.73 -15.09 -4.10
CA THR A 182 -11.31 -16.41 -3.76
C THR A 182 -11.13 -17.48 -4.85
N MET A 183 -10.49 -17.14 -5.97
CA MET A 183 -10.24 -18.07 -7.07
C MET A 183 -9.02 -18.94 -6.79
N ASP A 184 -9.08 -20.20 -7.22
CA ASP A 184 -7.93 -21.10 -7.15
C ASP A 184 -6.84 -20.72 -8.17
N ILE A 185 -5.57 -20.91 -7.80
CA ILE A 185 -4.43 -20.52 -8.64
C ILE A 185 -4.36 -21.34 -9.92
N SER A 186 -4.81 -22.60 -9.90
CA SER A 186 -4.92 -23.43 -11.11
C SER A 186 -5.91 -22.87 -12.12
N ASP A 187 -7.03 -22.32 -11.64
CA ASP A 187 -8.04 -21.72 -12.51
C ASP A 187 -7.59 -20.33 -12.99
N LEU A 188 -6.92 -19.56 -12.13
CA LEU A 188 -6.28 -18.30 -12.53
C LEU A 188 -5.25 -18.51 -13.65
N ALA A 189 -4.45 -19.58 -13.56
CA ALA A 189 -3.47 -19.94 -14.59
C ALA A 189 -4.15 -20.30 -15.93
N LYS A 190 -5.29 -21.02 -15.90
CA LYS A 190 -6.10 -21.32 -17.09
C LYS A 190 -6.64 -20.04 -17.73
N GLU A 191 -7.21 -19.13 -16.93
CA GLU A 191 -7.75 -17.84 -17.40
C GLU A 191 -6.67 -16.94 -18.06
N THR A 192 -5.42 -17.09 -17.64
CA THR A 192 -4.29 -16.33 -18.20
C THR A 192 -3.53 -17.09 -19.29
N PHE A 193 -3.97 -18.30 -19.65
CA PHE A 193 -3.36 -19.16 -20.68
C PHE A 193 -1.88 -19.47 -20.43
N VAL A 194 -1.48 -19.61 -19.16
CA VAL A 194 -0.11 -19.98 -18.76
C VAL A 194 -0.13 -21.11 -17.73
N SER A 195 1.02 -21.78 -17.53
CA SER A 195 1.15 -22.73 -16.43
C SER A 195 1.22 -22.01 -15.07
N SER A 196 0.79 -22.70 -14.00
CA SER A 196 0.90 -22.16 -12.62
C SER A 196 2.34 -21.74 -12.29
N ARG A 197 3.33 -22.54 -12.73
CA ARG A 197 4.76 -22.22 -12.53
C ARG A 197 5.19 -20.95 -13.26
N GLN A 198 4.70 -20.73 -14.48
CA GLN A 198 4.98 -19.52 -15.23
C GLN A 198 4.32 -18.31 -14.57
N LEU A 199 3.07 -18.44 -14.10
CA LEU A 199 2.36 -17.39 -13.39
C LEU A 199 3.10 -17.01 -12.09
N GLU A 200 3.55 -17.99 -11.29
CA GLU A 200 4.36 -17.74 -10.10
C GLU A 200 5.63 -16.98 -10.42
N ARG A 201 6.38 -17.39 -11.46
CA ARG A 201 7.60 -16.70 -11.87
C ARG A 201 7.33 -15.24 -12.24
N LEU A 202 6.27 -14.98 -13.02
CA LEU A 202 5.90 -13.61 -13.42
C LEU A 202 5.52 -12.77 -12.20
N PHE A 203 4.74 -13.31 -11.27
CA PHE A 203 4.35 -12.58 -10.06
C PHE A 203 5.54 -12.28 -9.15
N HIS A 204 6.47 -13.22 -8.99
CA HIS A 204 7.71 -12.95 -8.25
C HIS A 204 8.53 -11.84 -8.91
N GLU A 205 8.64 -11.84 -10.23
CA GLU A 205 9.42 -10.87 -10.98
C GLU A 205 8.78 -9.47 -10.94
N TYR A 206 7.46 -9.39 -11.14
CA TYR A 206 6.75 -8.12 -11.37
C TYR A 206 6.06 -7.56 -10.13
N ALA A 207 5.71 -8.38 -9.16
CA ALA A 207 5.01 -7.95 -7.94
C ALA A 207 5.74 -8.32 -6.64
N GLY A 208 6.87 -9.02 -6.74
CA GLY A 208 7.65 -9.47 -5.58
C GLY A 208 7.00 -10.60 -4.77
N ILE A 209 5.76 -11.01 -5.06
CA ILE A 209 5.00 -12.01 -4.30
C ILE A 209 4.41 -13.09 -5.20
N THR A 210 3.94 -14.21 -4.61
CA THR A 210 3.22 -15.24 -5.37
C THR A 210 1.78 -14.81 -5.68
N PRO A 211 1.15 -15.35 -6.75
CA PRO A 211 -0.27 -15.15 -7.04
C PRO A 211 -1.17 -15.52 -5.86
N LYS A 212 -0.83 -16.62 -5.14
CA LYS A 212 -1.57 -17.07 -3.96
C LYS A 212 -1.50 -16.07 -2.82
N LYS A 213 -0.32 -15.49 -2.58
CA LYS A 213 -0.13 -14.48 -1.55
C LYS A 213 -0.93 -13.20 -1.86
N LEU A 214 -0.89 -12.73 -3.12
CA LEU A 214 -1.72 -11.60 -3.57
C LEU A 214 -3.21 -11.89 -3.40
N SER A 215 -3.68 -13.07 -3.82
CA SER A 215 -5.09 -13.47 -3.66
C SER A 215 -5.52 -13.44 -2.20
N ASN A 216 -4.69 -13.95 -1.28
CA ASN A 216 -4.99 -13.93 0.15
C ASN A 216 -5.04 -12.51 0.72
N LEU A 217 -4.11 -11.63 0.31
CA LEU A 217 -4.11 -10.22 0.74
C LEU A 217 -5.34 -9.47 0.21
N VAL A 218 -5.71 -9.68 -1.05
CA VAL A 218 -6.92 -9.11 -1.63
C VAL A 218 -8.16 -9.61 -0.88
N ARG A 219 -8.25 -10.92 -0.60
CA ARG A 219 -9.34 -11.50 0.17
C ARG A 219 -9.46 -10.89 1.57
N TYR A 220 -8.32 -10.74 2.26
CA TYR A 220 -8.25 -10.09 3.57
C TYR A 220 -8.73 -8.63 3.50
N GLN A 221 -8.34 -7.87 2.50
CA GLN A 221 -8.75 -6.47 2.33
C GLN A 221 -10.25 -6.33 2.07
N PHE A 222 -10.85 -7.22 1.29
CA PHE A 222 -12.32 -7.26 1.13
C PHE A 222 -13.04 -7.68 2.41
N LEU A 223 -12.50 -8.64 3.15
CA LEU A 223 -13.01 -9.04 4.46
C LEU A 223 -12.96 -7.87 5.46
N TRP A 224 -11.83 -7.16 5.53
CA TRP A 224 -11.65 -6.01 6.39
C TRP A 224 -12.66 -4.90 6.08
N ARG A 225 -12.89 -4.63 4.82
CA ARG A 225 -13.93 -3.69 4.39
C ARG A 225 -15.33 -4.09 4.86
N ASP A 226 -15.69 -5.36 4.74
CA ASP A 226 -16.99 -5.84 5.21
C ASP A 226 -17.12 -5.71 6.74
N ILE A 227 -16.09 -6.05 7.50
CA ILE A 227 -16.06 -5.89 8.96
C ILE A 227 -16.33 -4.44 9.36
N LEU A 228 -15.79 -3.48 8.64
CA LEU A 228 -15.95 -2.05 8.93
C LEU A 228 -17.32 -1.51 8.51
N LEU A 229 -17.81 -1.88 7.33
CA LEU A 229 -18.93 -1.21 6.68
C LEU A 229 -20.29 -1.93 6.86
N GLN A 230 -20.28 -3.22 7.23
CA GLN A 230 -21.53 -3.96 7.43
C GLN A 230 -21.93 -3.95 8.91
N SER A 231 -23.11 -3.41 9.21
CA SER A 231 -23.65 -3.39 10.57
C SER A 231 -24.01 -4.78 11.09
N ASP A 232 -24.41 -5.67 10.20
CA ASP A 232 -24.85 -7.04 10.42
C ASP A 232 -23.76 -8.08 10.09
N PHE A 233 -22.50 -7.68 10.05
CA PHE A 233 -21.39 -8.57 9.76
C PHE A 233 -21.35 -9.78 10.70
N THR A 234 -21.32 -10.98 10.13
CA THR A 234 -21.06 -12.21 10.88
C THR A 234 -19.85 -12.96 10.31
N VAL A 235 -19.10 -13.60 11.21
CA VAL A 235 -17.96 -14.43 10.80
C VAL A 235 -18.41 -15.61 9.94
N LEU A 236 -19.61 -16.17 10.22
CA LEU A 236 -20.15 -17.31 9.49
C LEU A 236 -20.45 -16.95 8.03
N ASP A 237 -21.10 -15.82 7.78
CA ASP A 237 -21.37 -15.35 6.42
C ASP A 237 -20.07 -15.04 5.66
N ALA A 238 -19.09 -14.45 6.35
CA ALA A 238 -17.79 -14.18 5.78
C ALA A 238 -17.02 -15.46 5.39
N VAL A 239 -17.14 -16.55 6.16
CA VAL A 239 -16.58 -17.88 5.81
C VAL A 239 -17.11 -18.33 4.45
N HIS A 240 -18.42 -18.29 4.24
CA HIS A 240 -19.04 -18.67 2.97
C HIS A 240 -18.66 -17.70 1.83
N LYS A 241 -18.79 -16.40 2.08
CA LYS A 241 -18.52 -15.33 1.08
C LYS A 241 -17.09 -15.36 0.55
N TYR A 242 -16.12 -15.57 1.45
CA TYR A 242 -14.69 -15.53 1.13
C TYR A 242 -14.06 -16.92 1.00
N LYS A 243 -14.87 -17.98 0.97
CA LYS A 243 -14.45 -19.37 0.79
C LYS A 243 -13.35 -19.81 1.76
N TYR A 244 -13.49 -19.45 3.04
CA TYR A 244 -12.68 -20.04 4.10
C TYR A 244 -13.18 -21.45 4.42
N THR A 245 -12.29 -22.31 4.90
CA THR A 245 -12.65 -23.69 5.28
C THR A 245 -13.60 -23.71 6.45
N ASP A 246 -13.35 -22.84 7.45
CA ASP A 246 -14.14 -22.70 8.66
C ASP A 246 -13.86 -21.36 9.35
N GLN A 247 -14.59 -21.06 10.42
CA GLN A 247 -14.44 -19.82 11.19
C GLN A 247 -13.03 -19.71 11.83
N SER A 248 -12.48 -20.83 12.31
CA SER A 248 -11.15 -20.82 12.95
C SER A 248 -10.04 -20.47 11.96
N HIS A 249 -10.17 -20.94 10.70
CA HIS A 249 -9.25 -20.57 9.62
C HIS A 249 -9.33 -19.07 9.32
N LEU A 250 -10.55 -18.52 9.16
CA LEU A 250 -10.75 -17.09 8.93
C LEU A 250 -10.14 -16.25 10.06
N LEU A 251 -10.49 -16.55 11.31
CA LEU A 251 -10.02 -15.78 12.47
C LEU A 251 -8.51 -15.84 12.65
N ARG A 252 -7.88 -17.00 12.40
CA ARG A 252 -6.41 -17.13 12.44
C ARG A 252 -5.74 -16.31 11.34
N GLU A 253 -6.26 -16.37 10.10
CA GLU A 253 -5.72 -15.59 8.99
C GLU A 253 -5.91 -14.09 9.23
N PHE A 254 -7.07 -13.65 9.69
CA PHE A 254 -7.33 -12.26 10.05
C PHE A 254 -6.34 -11.77 11.12
N LYS A 255 -6.19 -12.52 12.22
CA LYS A 255 -5.28 -12.15 13.31
C LYS A 255 -3.82 -12.09 12.84
N ARG A 256 -3.40 -12.95 11.91
CA ARG A 256 -2.05 -12.89 11.33
C ARG A 256 -1.80 -11.59 10.58
N TYR A 257 -2.78 -11.10 9.82
CA TYR A 257 -2.65 -9.85 9.06
C TYR A 257 -2.89 -8.60 9.91
N HIS A 258 -3.76 -8.66 10.92
CA HIS A 258 -4.17 -7.49 11.69
C HIS A 258 -3.51 -7.38 13.08
N SER A 259 -2.83 -8.44 13.54
CA SER A 259 -2.29 -8.58 14.93
C SER A 259 -3.35 -8.50 16.03
N MET A 260 -4.63 -8.40 15.69
CA MET A 260 -5.77 -8.30 16.59
C MET A 260 -6.87 -9.28 16.15
N ASP A 261 -7.79 -9.62 17.08
CA ASP A 261 -9.04 -10.25 16.69
C ASP A 261 -9.99 -9.25 16.02
N VAL A 262 -11.02 -9.77 15.36
CA VAL A 262 -11.96 -8.97 14.54
C VAL A 262 -12.66 -7.87 15.33
N HIS A 263 -13.08 -8.17 16.57
CA HIS A 263 -13.81 -7.22 17.40
C HIS A 263 -12.90 -6.04 17.80
N ARG A 264 -11.73 -6.36 18.35
CA ARG A 264 -10.73 -5.38 18.76
C ARG A 264 -10.24 -4.53 17.60
N ALA A 265 -10.04 -5.15 16.43
CA ALA A 265 -9.64 -4.43 15.22
C ALA A 265 -10.69 -3.41 14.78
N ARG A 266 -11.99 -3.80 14.85
CA ARG A 266 -13.09 -2.89 14.53
C ARG A 266 -13.17 -1.72 15.53
N GLU A 267 -13.06 -1.99 16.83
CA GLU A 267 -13.00 -0.92 17.85
C GLU A 267 -11.82 0.01 17.61
N PHE A 268 -10.64 -0.55 17.34
CA PHE A 268 -9.44 0.22 17.07
C PHE A 268 -9.58 1.14 15.85
N ALA A 269 -10.22 0.67 14.77
CA ALA A 269 -10.45 1.46 13.58
C ALA A 269 -11.34 2.68 13.80
N PHE A 270 -12.22 2.63 14.81
CA PHE A 270 -13.16 3.71 15.15
C PHE A 270 -12.75 4.53 16.39
N SER A 271 -11.69 4.13 17.11
CA SER A 271 -11.32 4.75 18.40
C SER A 271 -10.94 6.23 18.32
N ASP A 272 -10.47 6.69 17.17
CA ASP A 272 -10.06 8.09 16.94
C ASP A 272 -11.12 8.92 16.20
N VAL A 273 -12.28 8.33 15.89
CA VAL A 273 -13.38 9.03 15.20
C VAL A 273 -14.36 9.56 16.24
N GLY A 274 -14.21 10.81 16.63
CA GLY A 274 -15.04 11.48 17.64
C GLY A 274 -16.53 11.67 17.28
N ASN A 275 -17.02 11.16 16.15
CA ASN A 275 -18.44 11.07 15.79
C ASN A 275 -18.66 10.11 14.62
N ILE A 276 -19.21 8.95 14.92
CA ILE A 276 -19.61 7.92 13.94
C ILE A 276 -20.67 8.42 12.92
N GLN A 277 -21.28 9.58 13.16
CA GLN A 277 -22.34 10.12 12.30
C GLN A 277 -21.85 10.75 11.00
N GLU A 278 -20.55 10.96 10.81
CA GLU A 278 -19.97 11.52 9.59
C GLU A 278 -19.10 10.53 8.80
N LEU A 279 -19.42 9.25 8.82
CA LEU A 279 -18.82 8.32 7.87
C LEU A 279 -19.18 8.79 6.46
N PRO A 280 -18.22 9.08 5.57
CA PRO A 280 -18.52 9.34 4.17
C PRO A 280 -18.96 8.03 3.52
N ILE A 281 -20.21 7.62 3.76
CA ILE A 281 -20.91 6.60 2.98
C ILE A 281 -21.28 7.25 1.66
N ARG A 282 -20.31 7.55 0.83
CA ARG A 282 -20.46 7.74 -0.62
C ARG A 282 -19.32 7.03 -1.30
N LEU A 283 -19.61 5.78 -1.66
CA LEU A 283 -18.89 5.02 -2.67
C LEU A 283 -19.11 5.65 -4.05
#